data_09f3a05e734adb52447e329e7339d434
#
_entry.id   09f3a05e734adb52447e329e7339d434
#
_cell.length_a   1.000
_cell.length_b   1.000
_cell.length_c   1.000
_cell.angle_alpha   90.00
_cell.angle_beta   90.00
_cell.angle_gamma   90.00
#
_symmetry.space_group_name_H-M   'P 1'
#
loop_
_entity.id
_entity.type
_entity.pdbx_description
1 polymer ?
#
loop_
_entity_poly.entity_id
_entity_poly.type
_entity_poly.pdbx_seq_one_letter_code
_entity_poly.pdbx_strand_id
1 'polypeptide(L)'
;MQTSAGVSGTLGRPSAGAVRSRTALGLVVILIVACFAALTPSPARAADQLLSQGRPATASSTESGSFPASAAVDGDTGTRWSSAFADPQWLRVDLGSTQQLTRVSLNWEAAYATGYQIQTSTDANSWTTVYSTTTSTGGTQNINITGSGRYVRVYGTARATPYGYSLWEFQVYGPGSTTPPDEFWGSTSDIPPASNAVEVKILNRTNGKYPDSQVYWSFNGQVHSIAEQPYLDMPANSAGRMYFYLGSPNGPYYDFIEFTVGNNVFNGNTTRVDAFGLKLAMRLHTKDGYDTEVGENRQTFAEDRATTFQRFTDAVPSQFKVLAQTQAPYRIIAPGSDPSFRAGGANAGYFTSYAQSVGVNAATSDIFGCAASLAANPDMCAALNRHVATLPASQRSDPAQFYKAAPANYYAKFWHDNAINQLAYGFPYDDVAGQSSFISHANPQWLLVAVGW
;
A
#
# COMPACT_ATOMS: atom_id res chain seq x y z
N MET A 1 27.72 -3.25 -70.83
CA MET A 1 28.53 -4.39 -71.33
C MET A 1 28.32 -5.48 -70.30
N GLN A 2 27.38 -6.39 -70.59
CA GLN A 2 27.61 -7.73 -71.09
C GLN A 2 28.38 -8.59 -70.09
N THR A 3 27.98 -9.76 -69.64
CA THR A 3 27.05 -10.83 -70.09
C THR A 3 27.16 -11.90 -68.98
N SER A 4 26.06 -12.44 -68.37
CA SER A 4 25.36 -13.62 -68.88
C SER A 4 26.01 -14.99 -68.58
N ALA A 5 25.23 -15.83 -68.07
CA ALA A 5 24.83 -17.21 -68.28
C ALA A 5 25.38 -18.18 -67.20
N GLY A 6 24.66 -19.12 -66.57
CA GLY A 6 23.50 -19.85 -67.02
C GLY A 6 23.76 -21.33 -66.80
N VAL A 7 22.68 -22.10 -66.54
CA VAL A 7 22.50 -23.56 -66.84
C VAL A 7 22.80 -24.52 -65.67
N SER A 8 21.84 -25.13 -64.97
CA SER A 8 20.79 -26.12 -65.29
C SER A 8 21.21 -27.59 -65.13
N GLY A 9 20.39 -28.36 -64.52
CA GLY A 9 20.17 -29.79 -64.70
C GLY A 9 20.62 -30.69 -63.55
N THR A 10 19.99 -31.73 -63.12
CA THR A 10 18.76 -32.45 -63.41
C THR A 10 18.56 -33.52 -62.30
N LEU A 11 17.35 -33.71 -61.88
CA LEU A 11 16.65 -34.99 -61.54
C LEU A 11 17.38 -36.27 -61.15
N GLY A 12 16.99 -36.90 -60.09
CA GLY A 12 17.16 -38.30 -59.78
C GLY A 12 16.44 -38.80 -58.56
N ARG A 13 15.28 -39.41 -58.70
CA ARG A 13 14.61 -40.34 -57.82
C ARG A 13 14.86 -41.77 -58.27
N PRO A 14 14.41 -42.86 -57.51
CA PRO A 14 14.22 -43.17 -56.09
C PRO A 14 14.87 -44.52 -55.71
N SER A 15 14.80 -44.89 -54.43
CA SER A 15 14.41 -46.29 -54.12
C SER A 15 14.09 -46.49 -52.58
N ALA A 16 13.19 -47.42 -52.41
CA ALA A 16 12.55 -47.76 -51.12
C ALA A 16 13.38 -48.68 -50.22
N GLY A 17 13.07 -48.71 -48.97
CA GLY A 17 13.25 -49.91 -48.14
C GLY A 17 13.78 -49.66 -46.75
N ALA A 18 12.92 -49.73 -45.76
CA ALA A 18 12.95 -50.59 -44.58
C ALA A 18 12.28 -49.95 -43.39
N VAL A 19 11.08 -50.37 -43.14
CA VAL A 19 10.39 -50.28 -41.86
C VAL A 19 11.08 -51.16 -40.86
N ARG A 20 11.51 -50.64 -39.71
CA ARG A 20 11.54 -51.37 -38.42
C ARG A 20 11.68 -50.45 -37.21
N SER A 21 10.64 -50.49 -36.36
CA SER A 21 10.73 -50.43 -34.91
C SER A 21 11.28 -49.14 -34.26
N ARG A 22 10.38 -48.18 -33.99
CA ARG A 22 10.58 -47.13 -32.96
C ARG A 22 9.29 -46.99 -32.15
N THR A 23 8.97 -47.99 -31.31
CA THR A 23 7.79 -47.93 -30.41
C THR A 23 8.11 -48.43 -29.01
N ALA A 24 9.27 -48.14 -28.45
CA ALA A 24 9.60 -48.50 -27.09
C ALA A 24 10.29 -47.39 -26.26
N LEU A 25 10.58 -46.20 -26.85
CA LEU A 25 11.29 -45.13 -26.14
C LEU A 25 10.41 -43.92 -25.78
N GLY A 26 9.16 -43.86 -26.24
CA GLY A 26 8.24 -42.76 -26.01
C GLY A 26 7.48 -42.84 -24.67
N LEU A 27 7.33 -44.04 -24.08
CA LEU A 27 6.47 -44.23 -22.90
C LEU A 27 7.21 -43.98 -21.55
N VAL A 28 8.53 -44.11 -21.54
CA VAL A 28 9.32 -43.91 -20.30
C VAL A 28 9.60 -42.42 -20.03
N VAL A 29 9.68 -41.59 -21.07
CA VAL A 29 9.89 -40.14 -20.91
C VAL A 29 8.63 -39.42 -20.44
N ILE A 30 7.44 -39.89 -20.80
CA ILE A 30 6.17 -39.30 -20.37
C ILE A 30 5.86 -39.63 -18.90
N LEU A 31 6.30 -40.78 -18.36
CA LEU A 31 6.09 -41.12 -16.94
C LEU A 31 7.05 -40.37 -16.00
N ILE A 32 8.23 -39.97 -16.47
CA ILE A 32 9.20 -39.20 -15.65
C ILE A 32 8.79 -37.71 -15.58
N VAL A 33 8.20 -37.15 -16.64
CA VAL A 33 7.68 -35.78 -16.63
C VAL A 33 6.41 -35.65 -15.77
N ALA A 34 5.58 -36.70 -15.67
CA ALA A 34 4.39 -36.70 -14.83
C ALA A 34 4.69 -36.80 -13.33
N CYS A 35 5.81 -37.40 -12.92
CA CYS A 35 6.23 -37.47 -11.50
C CYS A 35 6.92 -36.19 -10.99
N PHE A 36 7.48 -35.35 -11.87
CA PHE A 36 8.08 -34.08 -11.44
C PHE A 36 7.08 -32.90 -11.37
N ALA A 37 5.88 -33.04 -11.94
CA ALA A 37 4.83 -32.03 -11.84
C ALA A 37 4.05 -32.06 -10.50
N ALA A 38 4.30 -33.03 -9.64
CA ALA A 38 3.58 -33.18 -8.35
C ALA A 38 4.34 -32.67 -7.11
N LEU A 39 5.49 -32.04 -7.30
CA LEU A 39 6.32 -31.50 -6.21
C LEU A 39 6.62 -30.00 -6.37
N THR A 40 5.66 -29.22 -6.86
CA THR A 40 5.71 -27.78 -6.60
C THR A 40 5.32 -27.60 -5.14
N PRO A 41 6.22 -27.13 -4.26
CA PRO A 41 5.82 -26.78 -2.91
C PRO A 41 4.71 -25.73 -3.04
N SER A 42 3.55 -25.97 -2.41
CA SER A 42 2.57 -24.90 -2.22
C SER A 42 3.32 -23.70 -1.66
N PRO A 43 3.15 -22.49 -2.20
CA PRO A 43 3.82 -21.33 -1.63
C PRO A 43 3.47 -21.29 -0.13
N ALA A 44 4.51 -21.27 0.71
CA ALA A 44 4.32 -21.12 2.14
C ALA A 44 3.47 -19.85 2.36
N ARG A 45 2.26 -20.01 2.90
CA ARG A 45 1.42 -18.87 3.25
C ARG A 45 2.17 -18.11 4.34
N ALA A 46 2.42 -16.84 4.10
CA ALA A 46 3.00 -15.97 5.13
C ALA A 46 2.15 -16.01 6.40
N ALA A 47 2.81 -15.94 7.56
CA ALA A 47 2.11 -15.85 8.84
C ALA A 47 1.19 -14.60 8.85
N ASP A 48 0.00 -14.74 9.42
CA ASP A 48 -0.94 -13.63 9.53
C ASP A 48 -0.30 -12.44 10.29
N GLN A 49 -0.50 -11.22 9.78
CA GLN A 49 -0.06 -9.99 10.43
C GLN A 49 -1.11 -9.51 11.43
N LEU A 50 -0.70 -9.18 12.65
CA LEU A 50 -1.56 -8.54 13.66
C LEU A 50 -1.81 -7.08 13.25
N LEU A 51 -3.10 -6.73 13.06
CA LEU A 51 -3.53 -5.42 12.54
C LEU A 51 -4.10 -4.50 13.63
N SER A 52 -4.58 -5.08 14.75
CA SER A 52 -5.38 -4.36 15.76
C SER A 52 -4.58 -3.79 16.91
N GLN A 53 -3.33 -4.23 17.16
CA GLN A 53 -2.59 -3.84 18.36
C GLN A 53 -2.30 -2.33 18.38
N GLY A 54 -2.63 -1.68 19.51
CA GLY A 54 -2.46 -0.25 19.71
C GLY A 54 -3.40 0.62 18.86
N ARG A 55 -4.37 0.04 18.14
CA ARG A 55 -5.31 0.78 17.31
C ARG A 55 -6.44 1.40 18.12
N PRO A 56 -7.05 2.50 17.66
CA PRO A 56 -8.21 3.09 18.29
C PRO A 56 -9.34 2.06 18.47
N ALA A 57 -9.80 1.89 19.69
CA ALA A 57 -10.92 1.01 20.03
C ALA A 57 -12.06 1.78 20.70
N THR A 58 -13.29 1.39 20.40
CA THR A 58 -14.50 1.93 20.99
C THR A 58 -15.46 0.79 21.33
N ALA A 59 -16.33 1.00 22.31
CA ALA A 59 -17.31 0.01 22.71
C ALA A 59 -18.70 0.63 22.90
N SER A 60 -19.74 -0.22 22.88
CA SER A 60 -21.11 0.21 23.20
C SER A 60 -21.25 0.72 24.61
N SER A 61 -20.47 0.17 25.54
CA SER A 61 -20.39 0.55 26.94
C SER A 61 -19.08 0.09 27.57
N THR A 62 -18.79 0.62 28.75
CA THR A 62 -17.76 0.11 29.67
C THR A 62 -18.36 -0.06 31.07
N GLU A 63 -17.92 -1.09 31.77
CA GLU A 63 -18.33 -1.33 33.16
C GLU A 63 -17.91 -0.19 34.06
N SER A 64 -16.68 0.29 33.88
CA SER A 64 -16.11 1.46 34.56
C SER A 64 -14.95 2.03 33.79
N GLY A 65 -14.41 3.18 34.23
CA GLY A 65 -13.21 3.77 33.62
C GLY A 65 -11.94 2.91 33.72
N SER A 66 -11.93 1.89 34.58
CA SER A 66 -10.82 0.95 34.76
C SER A 66 -10.78 -0.14 33.66
N PHE A 67 -11.84 -0.29 32.87
CA PHE A 67 -11.97 -1.35 31.86
C PHE A 67 -12.29 -0.75 30.48
N PRO A 68 -11.45 0.16 29.96
CA PRO A 68 -11.71 0.86 28.70
C PRO A 68 -11.60 -0.07 27.50
N ALA A 69 -12.22 0.32 26.38
CA ALA A 69 -12.15 -0.42 25.13
C ALA A 69 -10.71 -0.63 24.62
N SER A 70 -9.82 0.34 24.84
CA SER A 70 -8.41 0.29 24.43
C SER A 70 -7.61 -0.83 25.09
N ALA A 71 -8.01 -1.26 26.30
CA ALA A 71 -7.33 -2.33 27.03
C ALA A 71 -7.49 -3.72 26.38
N ALA A 72 -8.39 -3.88 25.42
CA ALA A 72 -8.52 -5.15 24.68
C ALA A 72 -7.71 -5.18 23.40
N VAL A 73 -6.88 -4.17 23.11
CA VAL A 73 -6.02 -4.08 21.93
C VAL A 73 -4.64 -3.54 22.24
N ASP A 74 -4.25 -3.47 23.52
CA ASP A 74 -2.97 -2.88 23.96
C ASP A 74 -1.82 -3.90 23.99
N GLY A 75 -2.12 -5.20 23.89
CA GLY A 75 -1.14 -6.28 23.91
C GLY A 75 -0.75 -6.73 25.31
N ASP A 76 -1.42 -6.21 26.35
CA ASP A 76 -1.21 -6.58 27.76
C ASP A 76 -2.35 -7.47 28.24
N THR A 77 -2.10 -8.76 28.42
CA THR A 77 -3.07 -9.72 28.94
C THR A 77 -3.41 -9.52 30.42
N GLY A 78 -2.82 -8.56 31.09
CA GLY A 78 -3.14 -8.12 32.44
C GLY A 78 -4.21 -7.01 32.50
N THR A 79 -4.55 -6.40 31.38
CA THR A 79 -5.59 -5.39 31.22
C THR A 79 -6.74 -5.93 30.38
N ARG A 80 -7.95 -5.35 30.50
CA ARG A 80 -9.12 -5.85 29.77
C ARG A 80 -10.18 -4.77 29.55
N TRP A 81 -10.99 -4.97 28.51
CA TRP A 81 -12.29 -4.31 28.39
C TRP A 81 -13.36 -5.11 29.12
N SER A 82 -14.31 -4.40 29.74
CA SER A 82 -15.54 -4.98 30.27
C SER A 82 -16.74 -4.08 29.97
N SER A 83 -17.85 -4.68 29.49
CA SER A 83 -19.07 -3.97 29.14
C SER A 83 -20.04 -3.79 30.33
N ALA A 84 -21.07 -2.97 30.14
CA ALA A 84 -22.27 -3.03 31.00
C ALA A 84 -22.91 -4.43 30.96
N PHE A 85 -23.67 -4.77 32.03
CA PHE A 85 -24.28 -6.09 32.24
C PHE A 85 -25.61 -6.24 31.48
N ALA A 86 -25.55 -6.07 30.15
CA ALA A 86 -26.71 -6.11 29.30
C ALA A 86 -26.35 -6.73 27.91
N ASP A 87 -27.35 -7.21 27.20
CA ASP A 87 -27.27 -7.70 25.82
C ASP A 87 -28.11 -6.80 24.89
N PRO A 88 -27.66 -6.52 23.67
CA PRO A 88 -26.32 -6.82 23.14
C PRO A 88 -25.28 -5.76 23.53
N GLN A 89 -23.98 -6.11 23.48
CA GLN A 89 -22.86 -5.19 23.58
C GLN A 89 -21.83 -5.48 22.48
N TRP A 90 -21.00 -4.50 22.16
CA TRP A 90 -19.93 -4.67 21.17
C TRP A 90 -18.66 -3.92 21.54
N LEU A 91 -17.54 -4.47 21.11
CA LEU A 91 -16.23 -3.83 21.07
C LEU A 91 -15.77 -3.74 19.62
N ARG A 92 -15.34 -2.58 19.17
CA ARG A 92 -14.91 -2.27 17.81
C ARG A 92 -13.49 -1.72 17.81
N VAL A 93 -12.68 -2.18 16.88
CA VAL A 93 -11.37 -1.62 16.57
C VAL A 93 -11.41 -0.93 15.19
N ASP A 94 -10.75 0.23 15.07
CA ASP A 94 -10.49 0.92 13.82
C ASP A 94 -9.08 0.56 13.34
N LEU A 95 -8.97 -0.20 12.28
CA LEU A 95 -7.69 -0.61 11.69
C LEU A 95 -6.98 0.53 10.93
N GLY A 96 -7.61 1.72 10.88
CA GLY A 96 -7.11 2.89 10.16
C GLY A 96 -7.46 2.87 8.68
N SER A 97 -7.56 1.69 8.07
CA SER A 97 -7.85 1.50 6.64
C SER A 97 -8.63 0.20 6.39
N THR A 98 -9.24 0.10 5.21
CA THR A 98 -9.84 -1.17 4.77
C THR A 98 -8.72 -2.19 4.55
N GLN A 99 -8.74 -3.27 5.34
CA GLN A 99 -7.80 -4.36 5.29
C GLN A 99 -8.49 -5.66 4.85
N GLN A 100 -7.75 -6.54 4.19
CA GLN A 100 -8.15 -7.93 4.06
C GLN A 100 -7.95 -8.63 5.39
N LEU A 101 -8.87 -9.49 5.78
CA LEU A 101 -8.88 -10.16 7.06
C LEU A 101 -8.81 -11.67 6.88
N THR A 102 -8.00 -12.31 7.71
CA THR A 102 -7.77 -13.77 7.65
C THR A 102 -8.19 -14.47 8.93
N ARG A 103 -8.05 -13.78 10.08
CA ARG A 103 -8.32 -14.38 11.38
C ARG A 103 -8.64 -13.33 12.43
N VAL A 104 -9.44 -13.73 13.42
CA VAL A 104 -9.64 -13.01 14.67
C VAL A 104 -9.26 -13.93 15.83
N SER A 105 -8.56 -13.41 16.84
CA SER A 105 -8.33 -14.08 18.10
C SER A 105 -9.01 -13.28 19.21
N LEU A 106 -9.86 -13.96 19.99
CA LEU A 106 -10.53 -13.41 21.16
C LEU A 106 -9.95 -14.09 22.38
N ASN A 107 -9.42 -13.34 23.33
CA ASN A 107 -9.02 -13.83 24.63
C ASN A 107 -10.03 -13.37 25.69
N TRP A 108 -11.03 -14.21 25.93
CA TRP A 108 -12.11 -13.91 26.86
C TRP A 108 -11.64 -14.07 28.31
N GLU A 109 -12.10 -13.17 29.15
CA GLU A 109 -12.11 -13.32 30.60
C GLU A 109 -13.23 -14.30 31.02
N ALA A 110 -13.45 -14.57 32.29
CA ALA A 110 -14.48 -15.47 32.79
C ALA A 110 -15.93 -15.01 32.39
N ALA A 111 -16.12 -13.71 32.20
CA ALA A 111 -17.38 -13.13 31.71
C ALA A 111 -17.38 -13.04 30.18
N TYR A 112 -17.55 -14.17 29.54
CA TYR A 112 -17.52 -14.30 28.07
C TYR A 112 -18.90 -14.29 27.41
N ALA A 113 -18.91 -14.23 26.07
CA ALA A 113 -20.10 -14.41 25.27
C ALA A 113 -20.32 -15.90 24.95
N THR A 114 -21.50 -16.45 25.19
CA THR A 114 -21.95 -17.74 24.64
C THR A 114 -22.43 -17.57 23.20
N GLY A 115 -23.03 -16.41 22.88
CA GLY A 115 -23.44 -16.03 21.53
C GLY A 115 -22.77 -14.72 21.10
N TYR A 116 -22.11 -14.71 19.95
CA TYR A 116 -21.55 -13.50 19.36
C TYR A 116 -21.34 -13.58 17.86
N GLN A 117 -21.11 -12.44 17.23
CA GLN A 117 -20.76 -12.29 15.82
C GLN A 117 -19.45 -11.51 15.69
N ILE A 118 -18.65 -11.85 14.68
CA ILE A 118 -17.58 -10.99 14.17
C ILE A 118 -18.13 -10.27 12.95
N GLN A 119 -18.05 -8.96 12.97
CA GLN A 119 -18.60 -8.14 11.91
C GLN A 119 -17.55 -7.15 11.40
N THR A 120 -17.60 -6.88 10.10
CA THR A 120 -16.72 -5.93 9.40
C THR A 120 -17.52 -4.79 8.81
N SER A 121 -16.88 -3.63 8.67
CA SER A 121 -17.46 -2.44 8.06
C SER A 121 -16.38 -1.57 7.45
N THR A 122 -16.73 -0.80 6.42
CA THR A 122 -15.87 0.23 5.84
C THR A 122 -16.20 1.62 6.39
N ASP A 123 -17.40 1.82 6.97
CA ASP A 123 -17.95 3.12 7.36
C ASP A 123 -18.41 3.19 8.83
N ALA A 124 -18.22 2.12 9.60
CA ALA A 124 -18.67 1.95 10.99
C ALA A 124 -20.21 2.02 11.20
N ASN A 125 -20.99 2.07 10.11
CA ASN A 125 -22.46 2.15 10.15
C ASN A 125 -23.10 0.89 9.55
N SER A 126 -22.64 0.45 8.37
CA SER A 126 -23.13 -0.74 7.69
C SER A 126 -22.23 -1.93 8.02
N TRP A 127 -22.79 -3.00 8.56
CA TRP A 127 -22.02 -4.12 9.09
C TRP A 127 -22.33 -5.42 8.35
N THR A 128 -21.27 -6.13 7.98
CA THR A 128 -21.34 -7.48 7.39
C THR A 128 -20.85 -8.50 8.42
N THR A 129 -21.67 -9.51 8.72
CA THR A 129 -21.28 -10.61 9.59
C THR A 129 -20.40 -11.58 8.82
N VAL A 130 -19.17 -11.79 9.28
CA VAL A 130 -18.19 -12.73 8.71
C VAL A 130 -18.03 -14.01 9.53
N TYR A 131 -18.52 -14.01 10.77
CA TYR A 131 -18.59 -15.18 11.63
C TYR A 131 -19.70 -15.04 12.65
N SER A 132 -20.34 -16.14 13.07
CA SER A 132 -21.30 -16.17 14.17
C SER A 132 -21.26 -17.49 14.91
N THR A 133 -21.54 -17.45 16.23
CA THR A 133 -21.70 -18.63 17.07
C THR A 133 -22.73 -18.35 18.16
N THR A 134 -23.38 -19.41 18.67
CA THR A 134 -24.27 -19.41 19.83
C THR A 134 -23.83 -20.38 20.93
N THR A 135 -22.67 -21.01 20.76
CA THR A 135 -22.15 -22.09 21.61
C THR A 135 -20.71 -21.88 22.01
N SER A 136 -20.28 -20.63 22.13
CA SER A 136 -18.93 -20.29 22.59
C SER A 136 -18.72 -20.75 24.03
N THR A 137 -17.50 -21.19 24.32
CA THR A 137 -17.08 -21.69 25.64
C THR A 137 -16.10 -20.76 26.35
N GLY A 138 -15.88 -19.54 25.82
CA GLY A 138 -14.91 -18.59 26.35
C GLY A 138 -13.45 -19.00 26.14
N GLY A 139 -12.54 -18.45 26.94
CA GLY A 139 -11.10 -18.67 26.81
C GLY A 139 -10.54 -18.05 25.53
N THR A 140 -9.41 -18.56 25.04
CA THR A 140 -8.80 -18.08 23.80
C THR A 140 -9.42 -18.77 22.59
N GLN A 141 -10.01 -18.01 21.67
CA GLN A 141 -10.65 -18.51 20.46
C GLN A 141 -10.00 -17.90 19.22
N ASN A 142 -9.41 -18.76 18.37
CA ASN A 142 -8.85 -18.40 17.08
C ASN A 142 -9.86 -18.71 15.98
N ILE A 143 -10.36 -17.71 15.29
CA ILE A 143 -11.46 -17.80 14.33
C ILE A 143 -10.93 -17.40 12.97
N ASN A 144 -10.83 -18.35 12.03
CA ASN A 144 -10.54 -18.02 10.65
C ASN A 144 -11.74 -17.32 10.02
N ILE A 145 -11.50 -16.20 9.39
CA ILE A 145 -12.50 -15.40 8.68
C ILE A 145 -12.01 -15.08 7.28
N THR A 146 -12.93 -14.75 6.39
CA THR A 146 -12.63 -14.18 5.08
C THR A 146 -13.49 -12.95 4.91
N GLY A 147 -12.89 -11.81 4.70
CA GLY A 147 -13.60 -10.56 4.55
C GLY A 147 -12.65 -9.38 4.43
N SER A 148 -13.21 -8.19 4.32
CA SER A 148 -12.47 -6.94 4.34
C SER A 148 -13.23 -5.90 5.13
N GLY A 149 -12.50 -4.93 5.70
CA GLY A 149 -13.10 -3.81 6.41
C GLY A 149 -12.04 -2.94 7.08
N ARG A 150 -12.38 -1.68 7.30
CA ARG A 150 -11.60 -0.78 8.17
C ARG A 150 -11.93 -1.02 9.63
N TYR A 151 -13.21 -1.28 9.91
CA TYR A 151 -13.70 -1.52 11.27
C TYR A 151 -14.03 -2.99 11.43
N VAL A 152 -13.59 -3.55 12.54
CA VAL A 152 -13.94 -4.91 12.95
C VAL A 152 -14.52 -4.86 14.35
N ARG A 153 -15.63 -5.56 14.58
CA ARG A 153 -16.20 -5.65 15.92
C ARG A 153 -16.56 -7.07 16.31
N VAL A 154 -16.43 -7.37 17.59
CA VAL A 154 -17.14 -8.46 18.24
C VAL A 154 -18.46 -7.91 18.75
N TYR A 155 -19.57 -8.54 18.35
CA TYR A 155 -20.94 -8.18 18.73
C TYR A 155 -21.55 -9.32 19.56
N GLY A 156 -21.54 -9.16 20.89
CA GLY A 156 -22.06 -10.15 21.83
C GLY A 156 -23.58 -10.09 21.89
N THR A 157 -24.21 -11.25 21.75
CA THR A 157 -25.68 -11.40 21.74
C THR A 157 -26.23 -12.17 22.93
N ALA A 158 -25.38 -12.98 23.60
CA ALA A 158 -25.75 -13.72 24.81
C ALA A 158 -24.55 -13.90 25.73
N ARG A 159 -24.68 -13.54 26.97
CA ARG A 159 -23.66 -13.66 28.02
C ARG A 159 -23.65 -15.06 28.64
N ALA A 160 -22.46 -15.52 29.08
CA ALA A 160 -22.31 -16.76 29.87
C ALA A 160 -22.62 -16.57 31.35
N THR A 161 -22.52 -15.34 31.86
CA THR A 161 -22.59 -14.99 33.27
C THR A 161 -23.55 -13.82 33.49
N PRO A 162 -23.96 -13.52 34.75
CA PRO A 162 -24.72 -12.31 35.07
C PRO A 162 -23.95 -10.99 34.83
N TYR A 163 -22.61 -11.05 34.68
CA TYR A 163 -21.74 -9.91 34.41
C TYR A 163 -21.78 -9.51 32.94
N GLY A 164 -21.04 -8.47 32.54
CA GLY A 164 -20.92 -8.04 31.13
C GLY A 164 -20.07 -8.97 30.26
N TYR A 165 -19.69 -8.49 29.08
CA TYR A 165 -18.68 -9.14 28.26
C TYR A 165 -17.32 -8.61 28.67
N SER A 166 -16.30 -9.48 28.76
CA SER A 166 -14.96 -9.11 29.19
C SER A 166 -13.90 -9.78 28.33
N LEU A 167 -13.03 -8.97 27.70
CA LEU A 167 -11.94 -9.42 26.83
C LEU A 167 -10.60 -8.88 27.32
N TRP A 168 -9.66 -9.79 27.57
CA TRP A 168 -8.24 -9.44 27.73
C TRP A 168 -7.67 -8.91 26.44
N GLU A 169 -7.94 -9.61 25.29
CA GLU A 169 -7.45 -9.21 23.98
C GLU A 169 -8.46 -9.49 22.86
N PHE A 170 -8.58 -8.53 21.96
CA PHE A 170 -9.26 -8.62 20.67
C PHE A 170 -8.27 -8.39 19.54
N GLN A 171 -7.73 -9.46 19.01
CA GLN A 171 -6.71 -9.43 17.98
C GLN A 171 -7.32 -9.70 16.61
N VAL A 172 -7.07 -8.81 15.66
CA VAL A 172 -7.52 -8.92 14.25
C VAL A 172 -6.30 -9.08 13.37
N TYR A 173 -6.34 -10.07 12.50
CA TYR A 173 -5.23 -10.43 11.62
C TYR A 173 -5.64 -10.32 10.16
N GLY A 174 -4.72 -9.84 9.34
CA GLY A 174 -4.78 -9.89 7.87
C GLY A 174 -3.73 -10.81 7.29
N PRO A 175 -3.73 -10.97 5.95
CA PRO A 175 -2.67 -11.72 5.30
C PRO A 175 -1.32 -11.09 5.67
N GLY A 176 -0.42 -11.92 6.19
CA GLY A 176 0.95 -11.47 6.43
C GLY A 176 1.60 -11.09 5.12
N SER A 177 2.50 -10.12 5.18
CA SER A 177 3.44 -9.92 4.10
C SER A 177 4.20 -11.23 3.89
N THR A 178 4.35 -11.67 2.65
CA THR A 178 5.21 -12.80 2.32
C THR A 178 6.68 -12.52 2.69
N THR A 179 6.99 -11.27 2.99
CA THR A 179 8.29 -10.80 3.47
C THR A 179 8.10 -10.23 4.88
N PRO A 180 8.72 -10.79 5.95
CA PRO A 180 8.76 -10.16 7.25
C PRO A 180 9.23 -8.71 7.16
N PRO A 181 8.76 -7.78 8.02
CA PRO A 181 9.20 -6.39 7.99
C PRO A 181 10.72 -6.23 8.00
N ASP A 182 11.43 -7.08 8.75
CA ASP A 182 12.89 -7.10 8.80
C ASP A 182 13.53 -7.62 7.51
N GLU A 183 12.92 -8.60 6.84
CA GLU A 183 13.39 -9.07 5.53
C GLU A 183 13.15 -8.05 4.42
N PHE A 184 12.05 -7.28 4.47
CA PHE A 184 11.82 -6.23 3.48
C PHE A 184 12.87 -5.13 3.58
N TRP A 185 13.20 -4.69 4.78
CA TRP A 185 14.24 -3.67 4.98
C TRP A 185 15.65 -4.28 5.05
N GLY A 186 15.76 -5.58 5.30
CA GLY A 186 17.03 -6.30 5.47
C GLY A 186 17.74 -5.92 6.77
N SER A 187 19.01 -6.34 6.89
CA SER A 187 19.83 -5.98 8.04
C SER A 187 20.14 -4.49 8.06
N THR A 188 20.04 -3.90 9.25
CA THR A 188 20.48 -2.53 9.53
C THR A 188 21.83 -2.48 10.24
N SER A 189 22.36 -3.64 10.68
CA SER A 189 23.65 -3.73 11.39
C SER A 189 24.86 -3.45 10.51
N ASP A 190 24.69 -3.53 9.19
CA ASP A 190 25.73 -3.28 8.19
C ASP A 190 25.70 -1.84 7.64
N ILE A 191 24.79 -0.99 8.13
CA ILE A 191 24.73 0.42 7.75
C ILE A 191 25.88 1.15 8.46
N PRO A 192 26.80 1.77 7.71
CA PRO A 192 27.88 2.55 8.31
C PRO A 192 27.30 3.73 9.09
N PRO A 193 27.95 4.18 10.17
CA PRO A 193 27.56 5.40 10.86
C PRO A 193 27.76 6.61 9.92
N ALA A 194 26.74 7.47 9.85
CA ALA A 194 26.85 8.71 9.10
C ALA A 194 28.00 9.57 9.63
N SER A 195 28.89 10.02 8.77
CA SER A 195 29.90 11.03 9.07
C SER A 195 29.35 12.44 8.93
N ASN A 196 28.26 12.57 8.18
CA ASN A 196 27.50 13.80 7.97
C ASN A 196 26.16 13.76 8.72
N ALA A 197 25.07 14.16 8.08
CA ALA A 197 23.77 14.30 8.72
C ALA A 197 23.00 12.98 8.80
N VAL A 198 22.98 12.20 7.71
CA VAL A 198 22.22 10.93 7.63
C VAL A 198 22.83 9.98 6.60
N GLU A 199 22.98 8.71 6.96
CA GLU A 199 23.38 7.67 6.02
C GLU A 199 22.17 7.13 5.25
N VAL A 200 22.19 7.24 3.94
CA VAL A 200 21.13 6.74 3.06
C VAL A 200 21.54 5.41 2.46
N LYS A 201 20.77 4.34 2.67
CA LYS A 201 20.96 3.04 2.04
C LYS A 201 19.84 2.79 1.03
N ILE A 202 20.18 2.46 -0.21
CA ILE A 202 19.25 2.13 -1.27
C ILE A 202 19.12 0.62 -1.38
N LEU A 203 17.89 0.11 -1.41
CA LEU A 203 17.55 -1.29 -1.41
C LEU A 203 16.86 -1.69 -2.71
N ASN A 204 17.35 -2.74 -3.36
CA ASN A 204 16.67 -3.39 -4.47
C ASN A 204 15.50 -4.24 -3.95
N ARG A 205 14.29 -3.84 -4.32
CA ARG A 205 13.04 -4.57 -4.04
C ARG A 205 12.25 -4.84 -5.33
N THR A 206 13.00 -5.09 -6.43
CA THR A 206 12.43 -5.39 -7.75
C THR A 206 12.02 -6.85 -7.92
N ASN A 207 12.03 -7.65 -6.85
CA ASN A 207 11.70 -9.08 -6.86
C ASN A 207 12.52 -9.88 -7.89
N GLY A 208 13.82 -9.55 -8.01
CA GLY A 208 14.74 -10.19 -8.95
C GLY A 208 14.58 -9.76 -10.41
N LYS A 209 13.71 -8.79 -10.71
CA LYS A 209 13.52 -8.28 -12.08
C LYS A 209 14.76 -7.57 -12.62
N TYR A 210 15.45 -6.83 -11.76
CA TYR A 210 16.69 -6.13 -12.08
C TYR A 210 17.78 -6.51 -11.08
N PRO A 211 19.01 -6.83 -11.52
CA PRO A 211 20.14 -6.98 -10.62
C PRO A 211 20.56 -5.61 -10.05
N ASP A 212 21.31 -5.59 -8.96
CA ASP A 212 21.79 -4.37 -8.29
C ASP A 212 22.58 -3.45 -9.24
N SER A 213 23.28 -4.02 -10.24
CA SER A 213 23.97 -3.25 -11.29
C SER A 213 23.05 -2.52 -12.26
N GLN A 214 21.74 -2.76 -12.19
CA GLN A 214 20.71 -2.11 -13.02
C GLN A 214 19.68 -1.34 -12.19
N VAL A 215 19.92 -1.16 -10.92
CA VAL A 215 19.17 -0.25 -10.04
C VAL A 215 20.08 0.94 -9.74
N TYR A 216 19.68 2.13 -10.16
CA TYR A 216 20.50 3.33 -10.08
C TYR A 216 19.84 4.38 -9.19
N TRP A 217 20.66 5.18 -8.53
CA TRP A 217 20.24 6.41 -7.90
C TRP A 217 20.99 7.61 -8.50
N SER A 218 20.36 8.78 -8.45
CA SER A 218 20.98 10.04 -8.90
C SER A 218 20.64 11.17 -7.95
N PHE A 219 21.68 11.88 -7.51
CA PHE A 219 21.56 13.08 -6.68
C PHE A 219 22.75 14.01 -6.93
N ASN A 220 22.50 15.34 -6.99
CA ASN A 220 23.54 16.37 -7.18
C ASN A 220 24.48 16.07 -8.38
N GLY A 221 23.92 15.59 -9.49
CA GLY A 221 24.69 15.30 -10.71
C GLY A 221 25.50 14.01 -10.67
N GLN A 222 25.50 13.28 -9.57
CA GLN A 222 26.07 11.94 -9.46
C GLN A 222 25.03 10.89 -9.86
N VAL A 223 25.48 9.82 -10.54
CA VAL A 223 24.65 8.68 -10.87
C VAL A 223 25.46 7.41 -10.63
N HIS A 224 24.94 6.51 -9.80
CA HIS A 224 25.60 5.25 -9.46
C HIS A 224 24.58 4.11 -9.46
N SER A 225 25.05 2.91 -9.84
CA SER A 225 24.28 1.70 -9.51
C SER A 225 24.44 1.36 -8.03
N ILE A 226 23.47 0.67 -7.45
CA ILE A 226 23.58 0.23 -6.06
C ILE A 226 24.61 -0.89 -5.87
N ALA A 227 25.00 -1.59 -6.96
CA ALA A 227 26.13 -2.53 -6.93
C ALA A 227 27.47 -1.82 -6.74
N GLU A 228 27.61 -0.60 -7.28
CA GLU A 228 28.80 0.23 -7.13
C GLU A 228 28.78 1.04 -5.82
N GLN A 229 27.62 1.63 -5.51
CA GLN A 229 27.46 2.51 -4.35
C GLN A 229 26.05 2.37 -3.73
N PRO A 230 25.85 1.42 -2.79
CA PRO A 230 24.57 1.22 -2.13
C PRO A 230 24.27 2.26 -1.03
N TYR A 231 25.27 3.04 -0.63
CA TYR A 231 25.19 4.03 0.46
C TYR A 231 25.52 5.43 -0.03
N LEU A 232 24.89 6.43 0.59
CA LEU A 232 25.20 7.85 0.42
C LEU A 232 25.18 8.53 1.78
N ASP A 233 26.36 8.95 2.27
CA ASP A 233 26.47 9.79 3.45
C ASP A 233 26.05 11.23 3.10
N MET A 234 24.81 11.57 3.40
CA MET A 234 24.18 12.81 2.96
C MET A 234 24.50 13.95 3.91
N PRO A 235 25.11 15.05 3.39
CA PRO A 235 25.45 16.19 4.22
C PRO A 235 24.23 17.01 4.63
N ALA A 236 24.38 17.76 5.73
CA ALA A 236 23.42 18.78 6.10
C ALA A 236 23.27 19.83 4.99
N ASN A 237 22.12 20.50 4.97
CA ASN A 237 21.72 21.48 3.96
C ASN A 237 21.58 20.89 2.53
N SER A 238 21.39 19.58 2.42
CA SER A 238 20.97 18.92 1.18
C SER A 238 19.47 19.03 0.99
N ALA A 239 19.03 19.38 -0.21
CA ALA A 239 17.62 19.46 -0.55
C ALA A 239 17.39 19.13 -2.02
N GLY A 240 16.23 18.61 -2.36
CA GLY A 240 15.80 18.35 -3.72
C GLY A 240 15.21 16.97 -3.93
N ARG A 241 15.40 16.46 -5.15
CA ARG A 241 14.93 15.16 -5.58
C ARG A 241 16.09 14.19 -5.72
N MET A 242 15.97 13.01 -5.09
CA MET A 242 16.84 11.88 -5.38
C MET A 242 16.07 10.95 -6.31
N TYR A 243 16.60 10.77 -7.52
CA TYR A 243 15.98 9.94 -8.56
C TYR A 243 16.48 8.51 -8.48
N PHE A 244 15.60 7.57 -8.81
CA PHE A 244 15.90 6.16 -8.97
C PHE A 244 15.53 5.71 -10.37
N TYR A 245 16.39 4.89 -11.00
CA TYR A 245 16.19 4.38 -12.35
C TYR A 245 16.37 2.88 -12.37
N LEU A 246 15.64 2.20 -13.27
CA LEU A 246 15.77 0.77 -13.50
C LEU A 246 16.19 0.50 -14.96
N GLY A 247 17.10 -0.48 -15.11
CA GLY A 247 17.63 -0.92 -16.39
C GLY A 247 18.82 -0.09 -16.91
N SER A 248 18.71 1.24 -16.87
CA SER A 248 19.80 2.14 -17.30
C SER A 248 19.72 3.47 -16.56
N PRO A 249 20.87 4.14 -16.34
CA PRO A 249 20.89 5.49 -15.75
C PRO A 249 20.15 6.46 -16.68
N ASN A 250 19.34 7.33 -16.09
CA ASN A 250 18.48 8.30 -16.79
C ASN A 250 17.50 7.64 -17.79
N GLY A 251 17.17 6.35 -17.58
CA GLY A 251 16.20 5.62 -18.38
C GLY A 251 14.75 6.04 -18.12
N PRO A 252 13.80 5.51 -18.93
CA PRO A 252 12.40 5.91 -18.84
C PRO A 252 11.67 5.32 -17.61
N TYR A 253 12.20 4.27 -17.00
CA TYR A 253 11.68 3.70 -15.76
C TYR A 253 12.34 4.39 -14.58
N TYR A 254 11.70 5.43 -14.07
CA TYR A 254 12.23 6.21 -12.96
C TYR A 254 11.13 6.74 -12.03
N ASP A 255 11.54 7.05 -10.82
CA ASP A 255 10.79 7.83 -9.84
C ASP A 255 11.77 8.53 -8.89
N PHE A 256 11.27 9.26 -7.89
CA PHE A 256 12.10 10.01 -6.96
C PHE A 256 11.46 10.16 -5.59
N ILE A 257 12.29 10.43 -4.60
CA ILE A 257 11.90 10.99 -3.31
C ILE A 257 12.23 12.47 -3.27
N GLU A 258 11.47 13.23 -2.51
CA GLU A 258 11.77 14.65 -2.21
C GLU A 258 12.18 14.77 -0.75
N PHE A 259 13.20 15.59 -0.48
CA PHE A 259 13.68 15.75 0.87
C PHE A 259 14.42 17.08 1.10
N THR A 260 14.53 17.44 2.38
CA THR A 260 15.42 18.47 2.91
C THR A 260 16.08 17.92 4.16
N VAL A 261 17.41 17.96 4.18
CA VAL A 261 18.23 17.59 5.33
C VAL A 261 18.80 18.86 5.94
N GLY A 262 18.31 19.25 7.11
CA GLY A 262 18.86 20.35 7.89
C GLY A 262 20.09 19.91 8.70
N ASN A 263 20.59 20.77 9.58
CA ASN A 263 21.76 20.45 10.42
C ASN A 263 21.52 19.25 11.34
N ASN A 264 20.30 19.03 11.77
CA ASN A 264 19.95 17.94 12.68
C ASN A 264 18.49 17.49 12.47
N VAL A 265 17.96 17.60 11.26
CA VAL A 265 16.58 17.19 10.93
C VAL A 265 16.54 16.64 9.52
N PHE A 266 15.76 15.57 9.34
CA PHE A 266 15.37 15.04 8.04
C PHE A 266 13.89 15.36 7.80
N ASN A 267 13.58 15.86 6.61
CA ASN A 267 12.23 16.03 6.10
C ASN A 267 12.19 15.40 4.72
N GLY A 268 11.23 14.52 4.46
CA GLY A 268 11.12 13.89 3.14
C GLY A 268 9.83 13.12 2.93
N ASN A 269 9.54 12.83 1.68
CA ASN A 269 8.35 12.10 1.27
C ASN A 269 8.61 11.24 0.04
N THR A 270 7.77 10.20 -0.14
CA THR A 270 7.54 9.59 -1.44
C THR A 270 6.40 10.33 -2.10
N THR A 271 6.59 10.87 -3.32
CA THR A 271 5.57 11.69 -3.97
C THR A 271 4.91 10.96 -5.13
N ARG A 272 3.62 11.23 -5.33
CA ARG A 272 2.81 10.82 -6.47
C ARG A 272 2.15 12.02 -7.16
N VAL A 273 2.55 13.23 -6.77
CA VAL A 273 1.99 14.49 -7.28
C VAL A 273 2.20 14.62 -8.80
N ASP A 274 3.34 14.19 -9.32
CA ASP A 274 3.64 14.23 -10.75
C ASP A 274 3.15 12.97 -11.47
N ALA A 275 3.48 11.81 -10.95
CA ALA A 275 3.13 10.50 -11.49
C ALA A 275 3.60 9.36 -10.55
N PHE A 276 3.15 8.14 -10.84
CA PHE A 276 3.78 6.90 -10.39
C PHE A 276 4.70 6.37 -11.47
N GLY A 277 5.97 6.19 -11.17
CA GLY A 277 6.98 5.60 -12.05
C GLY A 277 7.52 4.28 -11.52
N LEU A 278 7.91 4.23 -10.26
CA LEU A 278 8.41 3.05 -9.55
C LEU A 278 7.74 2.95 -8.17
N LYS A 279 7.73 1.76 -7.61
CA LYS A 279 7.36 1.58 -6.20
C LYS A 279 8.49 2.09 -5.32
N LEU A 280 8.18 3.01 -4.41
CA LEU A 280 9.13 3.58 -3.48
C LEU A 280 8.60 3.52 -2.05
N ALA A 281 9.47 3.13 -1.13
CA ALA A 281 9.20 3.26 0.30
C ALA A 281 10.45 3.78 1.01
N MET A 282 10.25 4.53 2.09
CA MET A 282 11.31 5.04 2.94
C MET A 282 11.10 4.57 4.37
N ARG A 283 12.21 4.31 5.10
CA ARG A 283 12.22 4.09 6.55
C ARG A 283 13.30 4.95 7.17
N LEU A 284 12.91 5.86 8.05
CA LEU A 284 13.81 6.71 8.82
C LEU A 284 13.97 6.17 10.23
N HIS A 285 15.23 6.02 10.66
CA HIS A 285 15.59 5.75 12.03
C HIS A 285 16.45 6.89 12.58
N THR A 286 16.26 7.22 13.85
CA THR A 286 16.92 8.35 14.50
C THR A 286 17.68 7.93 15.75
N LYS A 287 18.61 8.75 16.21
CA LYS A 287 19.47 8.49 17.37
C LYS A 287 18.70 8.45 18.69
N ASP A 288 17.52 9.02 18.73
CA ASP A 288 16.60 9.03 19.90
C ASP A 288 15.55 7.90 19.85
N GLY A 289 15.67 6.99 18.88
CA GLY A 289 14.85 5.77 18.79
C GLY A 289 13.55 5.92 18.00
N TYR A 290 13.28 7.08 17.39
CA TYR A 290 12.17 7.18 16.45
C TYR A 290 12.46 6.31 15.22
N ASP A 291 11.46 5.53 14.79
CA ASP A 291 11.56 4.64 13.64
C ASP A 291 10.20 4.59 12.93
N THR A 292 10.16 5.00 11.67
CA THR A 292 8.91 5.05 10.90
C THR A 292 9.13 4.80 9.42
N GLU A 293 8.11 4.28 8.77
CA GLU A 293 8.15 3.99 7.34
C GLU A 293 6.94 4.58 6.60
N VAL A 294 7.15 4.99 5.35
CA VAL A 294 6.14 5.52 4.43
C VAL A 294 6.40 5.04 3.01
N GLY A 295 5.42 5.23 2.14
CA GLY A 295 5.46 4.83 0.72
C GLY A 295 4.55 3.66 0.43
N GLU A 296 4.76 2.94 -0.67
CA GLU A 296 3.93 1.81 -1.03
C GLU A 296 4.05 0.67 -0.01
N ASN A 297 2.91 0.02 0.26
CA ASN A 297 2.84 -1.09 1.21
C ASN A 297 3.45 -2.38 0.62
N ARG A 298 3.67 -3.38 1.48
CA ARG A 298 4.31 -4.66 1.11
C ARG A 298 3.55 -5.42 0.03
N GLN A 299 2.22 -5.34 0.03
CA GLN A 299 1.40 -5.98 -1.00
C GLN A 299 1.68 -5.38 -2.38
N THR A 300 1.75 -4.05 -2.46
CA THR A 300 2.11 -3.34 -3.69
C THR A 300 3.53 -3.70 -4.17
N PHE A 301 4.49 -3.82 -3.26
CA PHE A 301 5.85 -4.26 -3.62
C PHE A 301 5.91 -5.72 -4.10
N ALA A 302 5.04 -6.60 -3.59
CA ALA A 302 5.04 -8.03 -3.95
C ALA A 302 4.49 -8.30 -5.36
N GLU A 303 3.62 -7.44 -5.89
CA GLU A 303 3.05 -7.59 -7.23
C GLU A 303 3.99 -7.08 -8.32
N ASP A 304 3.81 -7.54 -9.55
CA ASP A 304 4.53 -6.98 -10.69
C ASP A 304 3.93 -5.63 -11.15
N ARG A 305 4.68 -4.91 -11.97
CA ARG A 305 4.29 -3.60 -12.49
C ARG A 305 3.00 -3.65 -13.32
N ALA A 306 2.83 -4.67 -14.16
CA ALA A 306 1.64 -4.82 -15.01
C ALA A 306 0.39 -5.00 -14.13
N THR A 307 0.50 -5.76 -13.06
CA THR A 307 -0.56 -5.92 -12.05
C THR A 307 -0.92 -4.59 -11.39
N THR A 308 0.06 -3.77 -11.02
CA THR A 308 -0.20 -2.42 -10.45
C THR A 308 -0.97 -1.54 -11.44
N PHE A 309 -0.58 -1.52 -12.72
CA PHE A 309 -1.28 -0.76 -13.76
C PHE A 309 -2.71 -1.27 -13.99
N GLN A 310 -2.90 -2.58 -14.02
CA GLN A 310 -4.22 -3.18 -14.16
C GLN A 310 -5.11 -2.85 -12.97
N ARG A 311 -4.62 -3.02 -11.74
CA ARG A 311 -5.36 -2.68 -10.52
C ARG A 311 -5.76 -1.21 -10.48
N PHE A 312 -4.87 -0.30 -10.91
CA PHE A 312 -5.23 1.11 -11.05
C PHE A 312 -6.40 1.27 -12.02
N THR A 313 -6.29 0.70 -13.21
CA THR A 313 -7.33 0.79 -14.25
C THR A 313 -8.67 0.21 -13.81
N ASP A 314 -8.64 -0.85 -12.99
CA ASP A 314 -9.86 -1.50 -12.48
C ASP A 314 -10.50 -0.71 -11.32
N ALA A 315 -9.68 -0.07 -10.48
CA ALA A 315 -10.12 0.63 -9.28
C ALA A 315 -10.68 2.05 -9.55
N VAL A 316 -10.27 2.69 -10.64
CA VAL A 316 -10.65 4.10 -10.89
C VAL A 316 -11.81 4.22 -11.86
N PRO A 317 -12.63 5.29 -11.76
CA PRO A 317 -13.65 5.62 -12.75
C PRO A 317 -13.07 5.80 -14.17
N SER A 318 -13.92 5.63 -15.18
CA SER A 318 -13.53 5.66 -16.61
C SER A 318 -12.70 6.87 -17.01
N GLN A 319 -13.00 8.05 -16.43
CA GLN A 319 -12.28 9.31 -16.68
C GLN A 319 -10.80 9.24 -16.31
N PHE A 320 -10.42 8.42 -15.32
CA PHE A 320 -9.04 8.28 -14.81
C PHE A 320 -8.24 7.17 -15.50
N LYS A 321 -8.89 6.28 -16.25
CA LYS A 321 -8.19 5.14 -16.90
C LYS A 321 -7.14 5.60 -17.91
N VAL A 322 -7.34 6.74 -18.55
CA VAL A 322 -6.40 7.35 -19.49
C VAL A 322 -5.03 7.64 -18.84
N LEU A 323 -4.98 7.90 -17.54
CA LEU A 323 -3.74 8.21 -16.83
C LEU A 323 -2.71 7.06 -16.88
N ALA A 324 -3.20 5.81 -16.96
CA ALA A 324 -2.35 4.64 -17.15
C ALA A 324 -2.00 4.35 -18.61
N GLN A 325 -2.50 5.12 -19.56
CA GLN A 325 -2.31 4.93 -21.00
C GLN A 325 -1.39 6.00 -21.61
N THR A 326 -1.51 7.25 -21.15
CA THR A 326 -0.84 8.42 -21.73
C THR A 326 0.68 8.28 -21.79
N GLN A 327 1.31 7.69 -20.76
CA GLN A 327 2.74 7.42 -20.70
C GLN A 327 3.06 5.93 -20.48
N ALA A 328 2.15 5.04 -20.89
CA ALA A 328 2.41 3.60 -20.82
C ALA A 328 3.62 3.18 -21.68
N PRO A 329 4.40 2.20 -21.23
CA PRO A 329 4.33 1.45 -19.99
C PRO A 329 5.10 2.09 -18.82
N TYR A 330 5.57 3.34 -18.99
CA TYR A 330 6.56 3.94 -18.12
C TYR A 330 5.96 4.56 -16.85
N ARG A 331 4.79 5.19 -16.94
CA ARG A 331 4.20 5.93 -15.82
C ARG A 331 2.67 5.91 -15.84
N ILE A 332 2.06 5.96 -14.66
CA ILE A 332 0.69 6.41 -14.45
C ILE A 332 0.78 7.88 -14.04
N ILE A 333 0.34 8.79 -14.91
CA ILE A 333 0.51 10.22 -14.68
C ILE A 333 -0.58 10.79 -13.76
N ALA A 334 -0.25 11.85 -13.02
CA ALA A 334 -1.24 12.55 -12.21
C ALA A 334 -2.27 13.28 -13.09
N PRO A 335 -3.53 13.39 -12.63
CA PRO A 335 -4.61 13.94 -13.47
C PRO A 335 -4.39 15.40 -13.86
N GLY A 336 -3.76 16.23 -13.03
CA GLY A 336 -3.40 17.59 -13.37
C GLY A 336 -2.43 17.73 -14.54
N SER A 337 -1.67 16.67 -14.84
CA SER A 337 -0.73 16.60 -15.95
C SER A 337 -1.34 16.06 -17.24
N ASP A 338 -2.48 15.37 -17.18
CA ASP A 338 -3.11 14.76 -18.35
C ASP A 338 -3.92 15.77 -19.17
N PRO A 339 -3.76 15.83 -20.50
CA PRO A 339 -4.50 16.74 -21.37
C PRO A 339 -6.03 16.59 -21.27
N SER A 340 -6.55 15.39 -20.96
CA SER A 340 -7.99 15.16 -20.87
C SER A 340 -8.67 15.98 -19.78
N PHE A 341 -7.98 16.33 -18.70
CA PHE A 341 -8.50 17.13 -17.59
C PHE A 341 -8.20 18.65 -17.72
N ARG A 342 -7.44 19.05 -18.75
CA ARG A 342 -7.13 20.46 -19.04
C ARG A 342 -8.19 21.11 -19.90
N ALA A 343 -8.12 22.42 -20.06
CA ALA A 343 -9.03 23.18 -20.91
C ALA A 343 -9.10 22.59 -22.33
N GLY A 344 -10.32 22.33 -22.81
CA GLY A 344 -10.57 21.67 -24.10
C GLY A 344 -10.51 20.14 -24.08
N GLY A 345 -10.06 19.52 -23.00
CA GLY A 345 -10.05 18.07 -22.84
C GLY A 345 -11.42 17.48 -22.48
N ALA A 346 -11.59 16.18 -22.71
CA ALA A 346 -12.87 15.48 -22.51
C ALA A 346 -13.37 15.53 -21.05
N ASN A 347 -12.47 15.65 -20.07
CA ASN A 347 -12.76 15.70 -18.65
C ASN A 347 -12.54 17.09 -18.03
N ALA A 348 -12.40 18.14 -18.84
CA ALA A 348 -12.15 19.51 -18.37
C ALA A 348 -13.20 20.01 -17.36
N GLY A 349 -14.43 19.53 -17.46
CA GLY A 349 -15.55 19.90 -16.58
C GLY A 349 -15.71 19.01 -15.35
N TYR A 350 -14.79 18.06 -15.07
CA TYR A 350 -14.98 17.03 -14.05
C TYR A 350 -15.31 17.57 -12.66
N PHE A 351 -14.69 18.67 -12.22
CA PHE A 351 -14.96 19.32 -10.94
C PHE A 351 -15.88 20.55 -11.01
N THR A 352 -16.20 21.07 -12.20
CA THR A 352 -16.79 22.40 -12.38
C THR A 352 -18.02 22.64 -11.49
N SER A 353 -19.04 21.81 -11.59
CA SER A 353 -20.28 21.98 -10.81
C SER A 353 -20.08 21.85 -9.32
N TYR A 354 -19.20 20.93 -8.89
CA TYR A 354 -18.89 20.71 -7.48
C TYR A 354 -18.13 21.90 -6.88
N ALA A 355 -17.12 22.41 -7.56
CA ALA A 355 -16.37 23.58 -7.12
C ALA A 355 -17.27 24.83 -7.04
N GLN A 356 -18.13 25.05 -8.04
CA GLN A 356 -19.10 26.14 -8.03
C GLN A 356 -20.09 26.04 -6.87
N SER A 357 -20.52 24.84 -6.47
CA SER A 357 -21.46 24.65 -5.35
C SER A 357 -20.90 25.11 -4.00
N VAL A 358 -19.59 25.23 -3.89
CA VAL A 358 -18.88 25.73 -2.69
C VAL A 358 -18.24 27.12 -2.92
N GLY A 359 -18.66 27.82 -4.00
CA GLY A 359 -18.21 29.18 -4.30
C GLY A 359 -16.80 29.27 -4.88
N VAL A 360 -16.22 28.14 -5.36
CA VAL A 360 -14.89 28.10 -5.95
C VAL A 360 -15.01 28.13 -7.47
N ASN A 361 -14.37 29.12 -8.10
CA ASN A 361 -14.23 29.20 -9.56
C ASN A 361 -12.79 28.79 -9.93
N ALA A 362 -12.59 27.51 -10.21
CA ALA A 362 -11.31 26.94 -10.60
C ALA A 362 -11.49 25.91 -11.71
N ALA A 363 -10.53 25.80 -12.61
CA ALA A 363 -10.49 24.73 -13.60
C ALA A 363 -10.20 23.37 -12.94
N THR A 364 -10.66 22.30 -13.55
CA THR A 364 -10.40 20.94 -13.06
C THR A 364 -8.90 20.66 -12.87
N SER A 365 -8.05 21.10 -13.80
CA SER A 365 -6.59 20.98 -13.69
C SER A 365 -6.02 21.76 -12.51
N ASP A 366 -6.58 22.93 -12.20
CA ASP A 366 -6.14 23.77 -11.08
C ASP A 366 -6.53 23.13 -9.74
N ILE A 367 -7.67 22.43 -9.69
CA ILE A 367 -8.08 21.67 -8.48
C ILE A 367 -7.13 20.51 -8.24
N PHE A 368 -6.81 19.70 -9.25
CA PHE A 368 -5.85 18.62 -9.12
C PHE A 368 -4.44 19.11 -8.77
N GLY A 369 -4.03 20.24 -9.36
CA GLY A 369 -2.70 20.82 -9.16
C GLY A 369 -2.61 21.81 -7.99
N CYS A 370 -3.71 22.07 -7.26
CA CYS A 370 -3.77 23.10 -6.21
C CYS A 370 -3.22 24.46 -6.70
N ALA A 371 -3.57 24.83 -7.92
CA ALA A 371 -3.01 25.99 -8.62
C ALA A 371 -3.99 27.19 -8.63
N ALA A 372 -3.58 28.29 -9.24
CA ALA A 372 -4.35 29.53 -9.39
C ALA A 372 -4.91 30.00 -8.03
N SER A 373 -6.24 30.20 -7.92
CA SER A 373 -6.89 30.65 -6.68
C SER A 373 -6.76 29.68 -5.51
N LEU A 374 -6.45 28.41 -5.76
CA LEU A 374 -6.27 27.37 -4.74
C LEU A 374 -4.83 27.28 -4.19
N ALA A 375 -3.86 27.92 -4.84
CA ALA A 375 -2.46 27.90 -4.38
C ALA A 375 -2.28 28.53 -3.00
N ALA A 376 -3.12 29.47 -2.61
CA ALA A 376 -3.11 30.12 -1.29
C ALA A 376 -4.18 29.53 -0.32
N ASN A 377 -4.86 28.44 -0.72
CA ASN A 377 -5.94 27.84 0.09
C ASN A 377 -5.79 26.31 0.16
N PRO A 378 -4.81 25.81 0.93
CA PRO A 378 -4.53 24.38 1.07
C PRO A 378 -5.75 23.57 1.50
N ASP A 379 -6.49 24.04 2.51
CA ASP A 379 -7.66 23.33 3.05
C ASP A 379 -8.76 23.14 2.03
N MET A 380 -9.05 24.17 1.23
CA MET A 380 -10.07 24.09 0.19
C MET A 380 -9.62 23.20 -0.97
N CYS A 381 -8.33 23.27 -1.38
CA CYS A 381 -7.81 22.38 -2.40
C CYS A 381 -7.89 20.92 -1.95
N ALA A 382 -7.44 20.60 -0.75
CA ALA A 382 -7.56 19.26 -0.19
C ALA A 382 -9.02 18.81 -0.09
N ALA A 383 -9.91 19.68 0.38
CA ALA A 383 -11.34 19.38 0.52
C ALA A 383 -12.03 19.08 -0.82
N LEU A 384 -11.66 19.79 -1.89
CA LEU A 384 -12.17 19.52 -3.25
C LEU A 384 -11.64 18.18 -3.78
N ASN A 385 -10.33 17.93 -3.70
CA ASN A 385 -9.73 16.67 -4.15
C ASN A 385 -10.32 15.44 -3.42
N ARG A 386 -10.64 15.57 -2.13
CA ARG A 386 -11.19 14.51 -1.27
C ARG A 386 -12.71 14.42 -1.26
N HIS A 387 -13.41 15.30 -1.99
CA HIS A 387 -14.89 15.43 -2.03
C HIS A 387 -15.53 15.73 -0.67
N VAL A 388 -14.93 16.59 0.13
CA VAL A 388 -15.44 16.99 1.46
C VAL A 388 -15.70 18.50 1.57
N ALA A 389 -15.58 19.26 0.48
CA ALA A 389 -15.71 20.72 0.50
C ALA A 389 -17.10 21.20 0.93
N THR A 390 -18.15 20.42 0.71
CA THR A 390 -19.52 20.71 1.13
C THR A 390 -19.81 20.37 2.59
N LEU A 391 -18.92 19.63 3.26
CA LEU A 391 -19.08 19.24 4.66
C LEU A 391 -18.77 20.42 5.60
N PRO A 392 -19.28 20.41 6.84
CA PRO A 392 -18.85 21.33 7.89
C PRO A 392 -17.32 21.29 8.07
N ALA A 393 -16.70 22.43 8.40
CA ALA A 393 -15.24 22.53 8.53
C ALA A 393 -14.64 21.47 9.49
N SER A 394 -15.36 21.14 10.58
CA SER A 394 -14.95 20.10 11.56
C SER A 394 -14.88 18.67 10.98
N GLN A 395 -15.50 18.42 9.83
CA GLN A 395 -15.54 17.11 9.21
C GLN A 395 -14.62 17.00 7.98
N ARG A 396 -14.10 18.14 7.47
CA ARG A 396 -13.25 18.17 6.27
C ARG A 396 -11.88 17.53 6.47
N SER A 397 -11.44 17.38 7.71
CA SER A 397 -10.18 16.73 8.09
C SER A 397 -10.36 15.30 8.57
N ASP A 398 -11.58 14.73 8.55
CA ASP A 398 -11.85 13.36 8.94
C ASP A 398 -11.60 12.42 7.74
N PRO A 399 -10.55 11.57 7.78
CA PRO A 399 -10.26 10.63 6.70
C PRO A 399 -11.41 9.67 6.40
N ALA A 400 -12.27 9.41 7.41
CA ALA A 400 -13.46 8.59 7.24
C ALA A 400 -14.49 9.19 6.27
N GLN A 401 -14.38 10.46 5.92
CA GLN A 401 -15.26 11.15 4.96
C GLN A 401 -14.69 11.23 3.55
N PHE A 402 -13.39 10.94 3.34
CA PHE A 402 -12.70 11.17 2.08
C PHE A 402 -13.16 10.21 0.98
N TYR A 403 -13.24 10.72 -0.25
CA TYR A 403 -13.47 9.96 -1.49
C TYR A 403 -14.78 9.15 -1.54
N LYS A 404 -15.79 9.52 -0.74
CA LYS A 404 -17.08 8.79 -0.68
C LYS A 404 -18.01 9.04 -1.85
N ALA A 405 -17.78 10.12 -2.60
CA ALA A 405 -18.59 10.47 -3.75
C ALA A 405 -17.74 11.10 -4.87
N ALA A 406 -18.30 11.17 -6.07
CA ALA A 406 -17.73 11.89 -7.20
C ALA A 406 -18.30 13.33 -7.26
N PRO A 407 -17.51 14.30 -7.78
CA PRO A 407 -16.14 14.16 -8.26
C PRO A 407 -15.13 14.15 -7.11
N ALA A 408 -14.10 13.30 -7.23
CA ALA A 408 -12.96 13.24 -6.29
C ALA A 408 -11.68 12.86 -7.05
N ASN A 409 -10.53 13.06 -6.44
CA ASN A 409 -9.25 12.64 -6.99
C ASN A 409 -9.03 11.13 -6.76
N TYR A 410 -9.61 10.30 -7.63
CA TYR A 410 -9.48 8.84 -7.52
C TYR A 410 -8.07 8.32 -7.83
N TYR A 411 -7.22 9.13 -8.49
CA TYR A 411 -5.79 8.83 -8.60
C TYR A 411 -5.12 8.88 -7.22
N ALA A 412 -5.31 9.95 -6.46
CA ALA A 412 -4.78 10.06 -5.11
C ALA A 412 -5.35 8.97 -4.20
N LYS A 413 -6.67 8.73 -4.26
CA LYS A 413 -7.32 7.64 -3.51
C LYS A 413 -6.63 6.29 -3.75
N PHE A 414 -6.32 5.95 -5.00
CA PHE A 414 -5.66 4.69 -5.31
C PHE A 414 -4.30 4.56 -4.60
N TRP A 415 -3.51 5.64 -4.58
CA TRP A 415 -2.21 5.60 -3.91
C TRP A 415 -2.35 5.56 -2.39
N HIS A 416 -3.32 6.22 -1.81
CA HIS A 416 -3.65 6.07 -0.38
C HIS A 416 -4.02 4.62 -0.05
N ASP A 417 -4.87 3.99 -0.82
CA ASP A 417 -5.31 2.60 -0.60
C ASP A 417 -4.14 1.60 -0.71
N ASN A 418 -3.04 1.96 -1.40
CA ASN A 418 -1.88 1.12 -1.66
C ASN A 418 -0.61 1.54 -0.89
N ALA A 419 -0.71 2.51 0.00
CA ALA A 419 0.39 3.01 0.82
C ALA A 419 0.38 2.43 2.24
N ILE A 420 1.55 2.50 2.88
CA ILE A 420 1.73 2.22 4.30
C ILE A 420 0.87 3.19 5.10
N ASN A 421 0.07 2.67 6.03
CA ASN A 421 -0.89 3.44 6.85
C ASN A 421 -1.87 4.31 6.05
N GLN A 422 -2.04 4.04 4.75
CA GLN A 422 -2.81 4.86 3.80
C GLN A 422 -2.32 6.30 3.67
N LEU A 423 -1.06 6.54 3.95
CA LEU A 423 -0.43 7.85 3.82
C LEU A 423 0.27 7.95 2.46
N ALA A 424 -0.23 8.78 1.57
CA ALA A 424 0.34 9.03 0.25
C ALA A 424 0.39 10.53 -0.04
N TYR A 425 1.25 10.94 -0.97
CA TYR A 425 1.31 12.32 -1.47
C TYR A 425 0.80 12.33 -2.92
N GLY A 426 -0.54 12.26 -3.10
CA GLY A 426 -1.18 12.07 -4.40
C GLY A 426 -1.53 13.35 -5.14
N PHE A 427 -1.50 14.52 -4.47
CA PHE A 427 -1.70 15.85 -5.04
C PHE A 427 -1.01 16.90 -4.15
N PRO A 428 -0.73 18.13 -4.65
CA PRO A 428 -0.23 19.21 -3.79
C PRO A 428 -1.21 19.46 -2.63
N TYR A 429 -0.69 19.72 -1.43
CA TYR A 429 -1.48 19.85 -0.19
C TYR A 429 -2.17 18.55 0.30
N ASP A 430 -1.72 17.37 -0.14
CA ASP A 430 -2.21 16.11 0.43
C ASP A 430 -1.68 15.88 1.87
N ASP A 431 -0.78 16.73 2.34
CA ASP A 431 -0.33 16.82 3.73
C ASP A 431 -1.34 17.46 4.70
N VAL A 432 -2.35 18.16 4.17
CA VAL A 432 -3.47 18.65 4.98
C VAL A 432 -4.13 17.50 5.73
N ALA A 433 -4.35 17.69 7.04
CA ALA A 433 -4.86 16.68 7.96
C ALA A 433 -3.92 15.45 8.14
N GLY A 434 -2.61 15.60 7.85
CA GLY A 434 -1.62 14.54 8.10
C GLY A 434 -1.75 13.31 7.20
N GLN A 435 -2.24 13.47 5.97
CA GLN A 435 -2.53 12.35 5.08
C GLN A 435 -1.37 11.96 4.15
N SER A 436 -0.30 12.76 4.11
CA SER A 436 0.81 12.50 3.19
C SER A 436 1.83 11.48 3.72
N SER A 437 2.61 10.92 2.80
CA SER A 437 3.78 10.08 3.08
C SER A 437 5.00 10.89 3.53
N PHE A 438 4.78 11.97 4.27
CA PHE A 438 5.84 12.86 4.75
C PHE A 438 6.38 12.40 6.10
N ILE A 439 7.71 12.33 6.19
CA ILE A 439 8.44 12.07 7.43
C ILE A 439 9.23 13.34 7.82
N SER A 440 9.11 13.77 9.07
CA SER A 440 9.91 14.85 9.65
C SER A 440 10.37 14.47 11.05
N HIS A 441 11.68 14.35 11.27
CA HIS A 441 12.21 14.10 12.62
C HIS A 441 13.64 14.62 12.79
N ALA A 442 13.95 15.01 14.02
CA ALA A 442 15.29 15.41 14.42
C ALA A 442 16.21 14.19 14.64
N ASN A 443 17.50 14.44 14.76
CA ASN A 443 18.52 13.45 15.06
C ASN A 443 18.56 12.25 14.10
N PRO A 444 18.46 12.43 12.76
CA PRO A 444 18.49 11.30 11.84
C PRO A 444 19.76 10.49 12.01
N GLN A 445 19.66 9.18 11.89
CA GLN A 445 20.80 8.28 11.91
C GLN A 445 20.99 7.62 10.55
N TRP A 446 19.93 6.95 10.04
CA TRP A 446 19.92 6.40 8.69
C TRP A 446 18.54 6.50 8.06
N LEU A 447 18.54 6.51 6.73
CA LEU A 447 17.37 6.43 5.86
C LEU A 447 17.51 5.23 4.92
N LEU A 448 16.57 4.32 4.95
CA LEU A 448 16.46 3.25 3.94
C LEU A 448 15.48 3.70 2.84
N VAL A 449 15.84 3.47 1.59
CA VAL A 449 14.96 3.70 0.44
C VAL A 449 14.83 2.40 -0.35
N ALA A 450 13.64 1.83 -0.38
CA ALA A 450 13.31 0.64 -1.15
C ALA A 450 12.85 1.05 -2.56
N VAL A 451 13.44 0.44 -3.57
CA VAL A 451 13.12 0.65 -4.99
C VAL A 451 12.55 -0.64 -5.56
N GLY A 452 11.28 -0.62 -6.00
CA GLY A 452 10.55 -1.76 -6.55
C GLY A 452 10.17 -1.59 -8.02
N TRP A 453 9.73 -2.71 -8.63
CA TRP A 453 9.30 -2.78 -10.02
C TRP A 453 7.78 -2.94 -10.16
#